data_769a94da70ac49091981d2a9cc853573
#
_entry.id   769a94da70ac49091981d2a9cc853573
#
_cell.length_a   1.000
_cell.length_b   1.000
_cell.length_c   1.000
_cell.angle_alpha   90.00
_cell.angle_beta   90.00
_cell.angle_gamma   90.00
#
_symmetry.space_group_name_H-M   'P 1'
#
loop_
_entity.id
_entity.type
_entity.pdbx_description
1 polymer ?
#
loop_
_entity_poly.entity_id
_entity_poly.type
_entity_poly.pdbx_seq_one_letter_code
_entity_poly.pdbx_strand_id
1 'polypeptide(L)'
;MLNSKVDKIISKNNKIEKVILENKQEIKCDSVIIATGGLSYPLTGSTGDGYKFAKSLGHTIIDTKPSLIGIEVRENFVKELEKLSLRNIAIKVYNSKNKKVYDDFGELEFTKYGLDGPVIKSASCRH
;
A
#
# COMPACT_ATOMS: atom_id res chain seq x y z
N MET A 1 -21.90 13.41 -0.75
CA MET A 1 -22.92 12.44 -1.22
C MET A 1 -22.54 11.08 -0.68
N LEU A 2 -23.48 10.30 -0.20
CA LEU A 2 -23.28 8.92 0.22
C LEU A 2 -23.74 7.98 -0.90
N ASN A 3 -23.22 6.75 -0.93
CA ASN A 3 -23.56 5.71 -1.93
C ASN A 3 -23.42 6.20 -3.39
N SER A 4 -22.38 7.00 -3.64
CA SER A 4 -22.18 7.68 -4.91
C SER A 4 -20.81 7.31 -5.48
N LYS A 5 -20.64 6.02 -5.81
CA LYS A 5 -19.39 5.53 -6.37
C LYS A 5 -19.16 6.07 -7.77
N VAL A 6 -17.95 6.54 -8.03
CA VAL A 6 -17.54 7.07 -9.33
C VAL A 6 -17.25 5.92 -10.28
N ASP A 7 -17.84 5.98 -11.48
CA ASP A 7 -17.58 5.05 -12.60
C ASP A 7 -16.47 5.60 -13.52
N LYS A 8 -16.58 6.89 -13.90
CA LYS A 8 -15.66 7.51 -14.85
C LYS A 8 -15.44 9.00 -14.58
N ILE A 9 -14.27 9.47 -15.00
CA ILE A 9 -13.95 10.91 -15.10
C ILE A 9 -13.82 11.23 -16.59
N ILE A 10 -14.51 12.23 -17.06
CA ILE A 10 -14.53 12.64 -18.48
C ILE A 10 -13.71 13.91 -18.65
N SER A 11 -12.79 13.88 -19.59
CA SER A 11 -12.04 15.05 -20.04
C SER A 11 -12.26 15.29 -21.53
N LYS A 12 -12.23 16.56 -21.93
CA LYS A 12 -12.29 17.01 -23.32
C LYS A 12 -11.28 18.13 -23.52
N ASN A 13 -10.49 18.05 -24.61
CA ASN A 13 -9.46 19.05 -24.90
C ASN A 13 -8.51 19.31 -23.71
N ASN A 14 -8.08 18.25 -23.04
CA ASN A 14 -7.21 18.28 -21.83
C ASN A 14 -7.79 19.06 -20.63
N LYS A 15 -9.11 19.20 -20.56
CA LYS A 15 -9.81 19.80 -19.42
C LYS A 15 -10.84 18.81 -18.87
N ILE A 16 -11.00 18.76 -17.56
CA ILE A 16 -12.06 17.99 -16.94
C ILE A 16 -13.40 18.61 -17.31
N GLU A 17 -14.38 17.79 -17.60
CA GLU A 17 -15.74 18.20 -17.97
C GLU A 17 -16.77 17.73 -16.93
N LYS A 18 -16.67 16.48 -16.51
CA LYS A 18 -17.62 15.88 -15.56
C LYS A 18 -17.11 14.57 -14.96
N VAL A 19 -17.76 14.17 -13.89
CA VAL A 19 -17.67 12.85 -13.28
C VAL A 19 -18.96 12.08 -13.51
N ILE A 20 -18.89 10.80 -13.83
CA ILE A 20 -20.04 9.91 -13.99
C ILE A 20 -20.04 8.90 -12.85
N LEU A 21 -21.16 8.79 -12.16
CA LEU A 21 -21.38 7.81 -11.10
C LEU A 21 -21.86 6.46 -11.67
N GLU A 22 -21.76 5.38 -10.89
CA GLU A 22 -22.26 4.05 -11.30
C GLU A 22 -23.78 4.07 -11.63
N ASN A 23 -24.57 4.89 -10.94
CA ASN A 23 -26.00 5.09 -11.21
C ASN A 23 -26.29 5.95 -12.45
N LYS A 24 -25.25 6.29 -13.24
CA LYS A 24 -25.31 7.10 -14.46
C LYS A 24 -25.60 8.60 -14.22
N GLN A 25 -25.63 9.05 -12.98
CA GLN A 25 -25.70 10.48 -12.68
C GLN A 25 -24.40 11.16 -13.13
N GLU A 26 -24.54 12.32 -13.77
CA GLU A 26 -23.43 13.15 -14.20
C GLU A 26 -23.26 14.37 -13.29
N ILE A 27 -22.04 14.66 -12.90
CA ILE A 27 -21.67 15.81 -12.08
C ILE A 27 -20.69 16.66 -12.87
N LYS A 28 -21.11 17.82 -13.33
CA LYS A 28 -20.21 18.78 -14.02
C LYS A 28 -19.23 19.38 -13.04
N CYS A 29 -17.97 19.45 -13.43
CA CYS A 29 -16.89 20.04 -12.62
C CYS A 29 -15.72 20.43 -13.53
N ASP A 30 -14.94 21.41 -13.10
CA ASP A 30 -13.74 21.88 -13.81
C ASP A 30 -12.46 21.20 -13.29
N SER A 31 -12.52 20.61 -12.11
CA SER A 31 -11.39 19.95 -11.46
C SER A 31 -11.85 18.76 -10.62
N VAL A 32 -11.01 17.73 -10.51
CA VAL A 32 -11.26 16.54 -9.70
C VAL A 32 -10.03 16.26 -8.85
N ILE A 33 -10.26 16.03 -7.55
CA ILE A 33 -9.24 15.52 -6.63
C ILE A 33 -9.49 14.03 -6.44
N ILE A 34 -8.53 13.19 -6.85
CA ILE A 34 -8.58 11.74 -6.65
C ILE A 34 -7.98 11.44 -5.28
N ALA A 35 -8.81 11.08 -4.32
CA ALA A 35 -8.43 10.77 -2.94
C ALA A 35 -8.96 9.38 -2.52
N THR A 36 -8.90 8.40 -3.44
CA THR A 36 -9.50 7.06 -3.28
C THR A 36 -8.65 6.07 -2.50
N GLY A 37 -7.50 6.49 -1.98
CA GLY A 37 -6.51 5.59 -1.41
C GLY A 37 -5.78 4.75 -2.47
N GLY A 38 -5.00 3.80 -2.02
CA GLY A 38 -4.22 2.90 -2.88
C GLY A 38 -4.81 1.49 -2.98
N LEU A 39 -3.96 0.47 -2.72
CA LEU A 39 -4.32 -0.95 -2.77
C LEU A 39 -4.28 -1.63 -1.40
N SER A 40 -3.85 -0.91 -0.36
CA SER A 40 -3.84 -1.44 1.01
C SER A 40 -5.24 -1.36 1.61
N TYR A 41 -5.61 -2.41 2.34
CA TYR A 41 -6.92 -2.51 3.02
C TYR A 41 -8.13 -2.37 2.07
N PRO A 42 -8.29 -3.25 1.08
CA PRO A 42 -9.37 -3.15 0.07
C PRO A 42 -10.77 -3.21 0.68
N LEU A 43 -10.93 -3.84 1.85
CA LEU A 43 -12.20 -3.86 2.60
C LEU A 43 -12.63 -2.48 3.10
N THR A 44 -11.74 -1.52 3.18
CA THR A 44 -12.03 -0.12 3.55
C THR A 44 -12.22 0.79 2.33
N GLY A 45 -12.27 0.23 1.12
CA GLY A 45 -12.50 0.95 -0.12
C GLY A 45 -11.25 1.29 -0.94
N SER A 46 -10.05 0.91 -0.47
CA SER A 46 -8.78 1.14 -1.19
C SER A 46 -8.58 0.09 -2.30
N THR A 47 -9.37 0.15 -3.35
CA THR A 47 -9.42 -0.86 -4.43
C THR A 47 -8.62 -0.47 -5.68
N GLY A 48 -7.86 0.63 -5.62
CA GLY A 48 -7.02 1.10 -6.73
C GLY A 48 -7.78 1.84 -7.83
N ASP A 49 -9.00 2.29 -7.58
CA ASP A 49 -9.81 2.98 -8.59
C ASP A 49 -9.14 4.29 -9.06
N GLY A 50 -8.42 4.98 -8.18
CA GLY A 50 -7.64 6.17 -8.54
C GLY A 50 -6.63 5.92 -9.64
N TYR A 51 -5.95 4.77 -9.63
CA TYR A 51 -5.01 4.39 -10.70
C TYR A 51 -5.73 4.17 -12.04
N LYS A 52 -6.92 3.57 -12.01
CA LYS A 52 -7.75 3.37 -13.21
C LYS A 52 -8.18 4.71 -13.79
N PHE A 53 -8.64 5.65 -12.94
CA PHE A 53 -9.04 6.99 -13.38
C PHE A 53 -7.86 7.74 -13.98
N ALA A 54 -6.72 7.78 -13.30
CA ALA A 54 -5.54 8.44 -13.82
C ALA A 54 -5.08 7.85 -15.17
N LYS A 55 -5.06 6.52 -15.29
CA LYS A 55 -4.73 5.85 -16.55
C LYS A 55 -5.71 6.19 -17.68
N SER A 56 -7.01 6.26 -17.38
CA SER A 56 -8.04 6.61 -18.37
C SER A 56 -7.93 8.05 -18.86
N LEU A 57 -7.31 8.93 -18.07
CA LEU A 57 -7.02 10.31 -18.41
C LEU A 57 -5.65 10.51 -19.09
N GLY A 58 -4.94 9.41 -19.42
CA GLY A 58 -3.68 9.44 -20.15
C GLY A 58 -2.43 9.51 -19.28
N HIS A 59 -2.54 9.42 -17.96
CA HIS A 59 -1.37 9.38 -17.08
C HIS A 59 -0.69 8.02 -17.11
N THR A 60 0.63 8.02 -17.04
CA THR A 60 1.43 6.80 -16.82
C THR A 60 1.35 6.40 -15.36
N ILE A 61 0.98 5.15 -15.11
CA ILE A 61 0.98 4.57 -13.76
C ILE A 61 2.19 3.66 -13.63
N ILE A 62 3.06 3.97 -12.69
CA ILE A 62 4.16 3.09 -12.28
C ILE A 62 3.58 1.95 -11.45
N ASP A 63 3.98 0.73 -11.74
CA ASP A 63 3.52 -0.46 -11.02
C ASP A 63 3.78 -0.31 -9.53
N THR A 64 2.71 -0.47 -8.76
CA THR A 64 2.79 -0.38 -7.30
C THR A 64 3.41 -1.65 -6.74
N LYS A 65 4.27 -1.47 -5.72
CA LYS A 65 4.88 -2.57 -4.98
C LYS A 65 4.50 -2.47 -3.50
N PRO A 66 4.40 -3.61 -2.81
CA PRO A 66 4.20 -3.60 -1.36
C PRO A 66 5.32 -2.84 -0.66
N SER A 67 4.98 -2.09 0.37
CA SER A 67 5.92 -1.38 1.23
C SER A 67 5.39 -1.43 2.67
N LEU A 68 6.29 -1.36 3.67
CA LEU A 68 5.94 -1.50 5.08
C LEU A 68 5.20 -2.82 5.37
N ILE A 69 5.77 -3.92 4.91
CA ILE A 69 5.20 -5.27 5.06
C ILE A 69 6.01 -6.10 6.06
N GLY A 70 5.40 -7.15 6.61
CA GLY A 70 6.11 -8.21 7.28
C GLY A 70 7.05 -8.96 6.33
N ILE A 71 8.01 -9.69 6.87
CA ILE A 71 9.01 -10.44 6.12
C ILE A 71 8.78 -11.92 6.36
N GLU A 72 8.64 -12.70 5.28
CA GLU A 72 8.64 -14.15 5.37
C GLU A 72 10.06 -14.65 5.63
N VAL A 73 10.20 -15.63 6.53
CA VAL A 73 11.48 -16.27 6.84
C VAL A 73 11.45 -17.75 6.49
N ARG A 74 12.61 -18.30 6.16
CA ARG A 74 12.74 -19.71 5.75
C ARG A 74 12.87 -20.65 6.93
N GLU A 75 13.30 -20.13 8.07
CA GLU A 75 13.56 -20.89 9.28
C GLU A 75 12.28 -21.36 9.95
N ASN A 76 12.17 -22.64 10.23
CA ASN A 76 10.95 -23.22 10.78
C ASN A 76 10.69 -22.84 12.25
N PHE A 77 11.71 -22.47 13.03
CA PHE A 77 11.53 -22.12 14.44
C PHE A 77 10.60 -20.91 14.65
N VAL A 78 10.44 -20.06 13.62
CA VAL A 78 9.57 -18.88 13.68
C VAL A 78 8.12 -19.27 13.99
N LYS A 79 7.68 -20.43 13.49
CA LYS A 79 6.30 -20.94 13.73
C LYS A 79 6.08 -21.31 15.19
N GLU A 80 7.14 -21.76 15.89
CA GLU A 80 7.07 -22.11 17.32
C GLU A 80 6.97 -20.86 18.19
N LEU A 81 7.41 -19.71 17.66
CA LEU A 81 7.40 -18.43 18.33
C LEU A 81 6.17 -17.57 17.96
N GLU A 82 5.22 -18.08 17.20
CA GLU A 82 4.03 -17.34 16.77
C GLU A 82 3.36 -16.63 17.95
N LYS A 83 3.05 -15.33 17.76
CA LYS A 83 2.48 -14.41 18.76
C LYS A 83 3.47 -13.93 19.83
N LEU A 84 4.72 -14.33 19.80
CA LEU A 84 5.74 -13.72 20.65
C LEU A 84 6.06 -12.31 20.13
N SER A 85 5.89 -11.32 20.98
CA SER A 85 6.29 -9.93 20.71
C SER A 85 7.51 -9.60 21.57
N LEU A 86 8.55 -9.09 20.93
CA LEU A 86 9.76 -8.58 21.58
C LEU A 86 9.74 -7.06 21.56
N ARG A 87 9.89 -6.46 22.72
CA ARG A 87 9.97 -5.01 22.88
C ARG A 87 11.40 -4.58 23.17
N ASN A 88 11.74 -3.37 22.73
CA ASN A 88 13.05 -2.77 23.01
C ASN A 88 14.22 -3.64 22.54
N ILE A 89 14.11 -4.17 21.32
CA ILE A 89 15.18 -4.97 20.69
C ILE A 89 15.88 -4.18 19.59
N ALA A 90 17.14 -4.47 19.38
CA ALA A 90 17.91 -3.99 18.26
C ALA A 90 17.94 -5.04 17.14
N ILE A 91 17.66 -4.62 15.91
CA ILE A 91 17.80 -5.47 14.73
C ILE A 91 18.95 -4.98 13.86
N LYS A 92 19.59 -5.90 13.16
CA LYS A 92 20.58 -5.61 12.12
C LYS A 92 20.28 -6.46 10.90
N VAL A 93 20.17 -5.84 9.75
CA VAL A 93 19.94 -6.54 8.49
C VAL A 93 21.21 -6.51 7.64
N TYR A 94 21.57 -7.66 7.13
CA TYR A 94 22.74 -7.85 6.28
C TYR A 94 22.31 -8.38 4.92
N ASN A 95 22.94 -7.92 3.86
CA ASN A 95 22.73 -8.46 2.52
C ASN A 95 23.53 -9.75 2.29
N SER A 96 23.36 -10.38 1.12
CA SER A 96 24.06 -11.60 0.73
C SER A 96 25.60 -11.48 0.69
N LYS A 97 26.14 -10.26 0.67
CA LYS A 97 27.57 -9.96 0.75
C LYS A 97 28.05 -9.68 2.18
N ASN A 98 27.24 -10.02 3.18
CA ASN A 98 27.49 -9.77 4.59
C ASN A 98 27.74 -8.29 4.94
N LYS A 99 27.22 -7.36 4.14
CA LYS A 99 27.28 -5.93 4.42
C LYS A 99 26.00 -5.53 5.15
N LYS A 100 26.14 -4.84 6.31
CA LYS A 100 25.00 -4.26 7.02
C LYS A 100 24.32 -3.21 6.14
N VAL A 101 23.03 -3.40 5.89
CA VAL A 101 22.21 -2.50 5.06
C VAL A 101 21.18 -1.72 5.86
N TYR A 102 20.84 -2.21 7.06
CA TYR A 102 19.89 -1.53 7.94
C TYR A 102 20.16 -1.91 9.39
N ASP A 103 19.91 -1.00 10.32
CA ASP A 103 19.76 -1.27 11.76
C ASP A 103 18.74 -0.32 12.36
N ASP A 104 18.04 -0.82 13.36
CA ASP A 104 17.00 -0.05 14.05
C ASP A 104 16.74 -0.66 15.45
N PHE A 105 15.97 0.06 16.26
CA PHE A 105 15.60 -0.33 17.60
C PHE A 105 14.09 -0.14 17.79
N GLY A 106 13.41 -1.15 18.35
CA GLY A 106 11.97 -1.07 18.58
C GLY A 106 11.31 -2.41 18.84
N GLU A 107 10.12 -2.61 18.30
CA GLU A 107 9.30 -3.79 18.52
C GLU A 107 9.28 -4.70 17.29
N LEU A 108 9.35 -6.01 17.55
CA LEU A 108 9.25 -7.09 16.58
C LEU A 108 8.22 -8.11 17.06
N GLU A 109 7.45 -8.65 16.15
CA GLU A 109 6.47 -9.71 16.40
C GLU A 109 6.75 -10.91 15.52
N PHE A 110 6.69 -12.11 16.11
CA PHE A 110 6.74 -13.37 15.37
C PHE A 110 5.35 -13.74 14.88
N THR A 111 5.24 -14.05 13.60
CA THR A 111 4.01 -14.49 12.96
C THR A 111 4.16 -15.92 12.46
N LYS A 112 3.07 -16.53 12.08
CA LYS A 112 3.06 -17.88 11.49
C LYS A 112 4.01 -18.05 10.30
N TYR A 113 4.27 -16.96 9.56
CA TYR A 113 5.06 -17.01 8.33
C TYR A 113 6.42 -16.33 8.43
N GLY A 114 6.65 -15.54 9.47
CA GLY A 114 7.86 -14.79 9.59
C GLY A 114 7.83 -13.73 10.68
N LEU A 115 8.32 -12.56 10.36
CA LEU A 115 8.50 -11.43 11.27
C LEU A 115 7.64 -10.25 10.83
N ASP A 116 7.06 -9.55 11.81
CA ASP A 116 6.30 -8.30 11.63
C ASP A 116 6.69 -7.30 12.72
N GLY A 117 5.99 -6.22 12.82
CA GLY A 117 6.24 -5.15 13.77
C GLY A 117 6.92 -3.93 13.15
N PRO A 118 6.97 -2.81 13.88
CA PRO A 118 7.44 -1.54 13.35
C PRO A 118 8.84 -1.59 12.72
N VAL A 119 9.81 -2.20 13.41
CA VAL A 119 11.20 -2.29 12.91
C VAL A 119 11.32 -3.16 11.66
N ILE A 120 10.52 -4.22 11.56
CA ILE A 120 10.51 -5.12 10.39
C ILE A 120 9.88 -4.43 9.20
N LYS A 121 8.74 -3.75 9.39
CA LYS A 121 8.09 -2.95 8.32
C LYS A 121 9.02 -1.87 7.80
N SER A 122 9.72 -1.17 8.68
CA SER A 122 10.72 -0.17 8.28
C SER A 122 11.88 -0.80 7.51
N ALA A 123 12.36 -1.97 7.94
CA ALA A 123 13.41 -2.71 7.24
C ALA A 123 12.96 -3.15 5.83
N SER A 124 11.71 -3.60 5.67
CA SER A 124 11.18 -4.08 4.38
C SER A 124 11.15 -3.04 3.27
N CYS A 125 11.18 -1.75 3.60
CA CYS A 125 11.23 -0.66 2.62
C CYS A 125 12.63 -0.41 2.04
N ARG A 126 13.66 -1.05 2.57
CA ARG A 126 15.07 -0.77 2.23
C ARG A 126 15.65 -1.75 1.22
N HIS A 127 14.82 -2.63 0.65
CA HIS A 127 15.23 -3.67 -0.30
C HIS A 127 14.54 -3.54 -1.64
#